data_b161c9d85ae4923f5c7fc91c8789e336
#
_entry.id   b161c9d85ae4923f5c7fc91c8789e336
#
_cell.length_a   1.000
_cell.length_b   1.000
_cell.length_c   1.000
_cell.angle_alpha   90.00
_cell.angle_beta   90.00
_cell.angle_gamma   90.00
#
_symmetry.space_group_name_H-M   'P 1'
#
loop_
_entity.id
_entity.type
_entity.pdbx_description
1 polymer ?
#
loop_
_entity_poly.entity_id
_entity_poly.type
_entity_poly.pdbx_seq_one_letter_code
_entity_poly.pdbx_strand_id
1 'polypeptide(L)'
;MKKGKESFLINLRPDEDTEIISIHGGQMVTKRLADLGLTPETKIKVLRRAPFWGPIEIEVRGSKLVLGRGLASKILVKRYE
;
A
#
# COMPACT_ATOMS: atom_id res chain seq x y z
N MET A 1 22.99 -7.75 1.75
CA MET A 1 21.99 -7.07 0.91
C MET A 1 20.60 -7.63 1.21
N LYS A 2 19.69 -6.77 1.50
CA LYS A 2 18.34 -7.21 1.82
C LYS A 2 17.54 -7.50 0.55
N LYS A 3 16.86 -8.61 0.54
CA LYS A 3 15.95 -8.93 -0.56
C LYS A 3 14.58 -8.38 -0.24
N GLY A 4 13.94 -7.79 -1.23
CA GLY A 4 12.56 -7.39 -1.10
C GLY A 4 11.65 -8.57 -1.35
N LYS A 5 10.55 -8.64 -0.63
CA LYS A 5 9.50 -9.61 -0.87
C LYS A 5 8.27 -8.89 -1.37
N GLU A 6 7.68 -9.43 -2.44
CA GLU A 6 6.48 -8.85 -2.99
C GLU A 6 5.24 -9.38 -2.28
N SER A 7 4.30 -8.50 -2.06
CA SER A 7 3.04 -8.82 -1.43
C SER A 7 2.04 -7.73 -1.77
N PHE A 8 0.75 -8.05 -1.70
CA PHE A 8 -0.24 -6.99 -1.81
C PHE A 8 -0.37 -6.27 -0.48
N LEU A 9 -0.61 -4.97 -0.56
CA LEU A 9 -0.67 -4.11 0.62
C LEU A 9 -1.62 -4.67 1.69
N ILE A 10 -2.71 -5.26 1.26
CA ILE A 10 -3.72 -5.81 2.16
C ILE A 10 -3.18 -6.90 3.10
N ASN A 11 -2.06 -7.52 2.73
CA ASN A 11 -1.46 -8.60 3.50
C ASN A 11 -0.33 -8.16 4.42
N LEU A 12 -0.02 -6.88 4.44
CA LEU A 12 1.07 -6.38 5.26
C LEU A 12 0.67 -6.20 6.72
N ARG A 13 1.67 -6.32 7.58
CA ARG A 13 1.51 -6.08 9.01
C ARG A 13 1.78 -4.62 9.33
N PRO A 14 1.28 -4.13 10.47
CA PRO A 14 1.64 -2.78 10.93
C PRO A 14 3.15 -2.61 11.06
N ASP A 15 3.60 -1.38 10.83
CA ASP A 15 4.99 -0.94 10.96
C ASP A 15 5.96 -1.51 9.91
N GLU A 16 5.46 -2.18 8.88
CA GLU A 16 6.33 -2.62 7.80
C GLU A 16 6.59 -1.48 6.82
N ASP A 17 7.85 -1.30 6.49
CA ASP A 17 8.27 -0.34 5.47
C ASP A 17 8.24 -1.01 4.11
N THR A 18 7.59 -0.37 3.16
CA THR A 18 7.41 -0.94 1.83
C THR A 18 7.53 0.12 0.75
N GLU A 19 7.58 -0.36 -0.49
CA GLU A 19 7.62 0.51 -1.66
C GLU A 19 6.65 -0.07 -2.69
N ILE A 20 5.85 0.80 -3.30
CA ILE A 20 4.90 0.35 -4.31
C ILE A 20 5.64 -0.10 -5.56
N ILE A 21 5.28 -1.29 -6.05
CA ILE A 21 5.82 -1.84 -7.29
C ILE A 21 4.86 -1.54 -8.43
N SER A 22 3.60 -1.89 -8.26
CA SER A 22 2.62 -1.73 -9.33
C SER A 22 1.21 -1.69 -8.77
N ILE A 23 0.31 -1.19 -9.60
CA ILE A 23 -1.11 -1.11 -9.27
C ILE A 23 -1.86 -2.05 -10.21
N HIS A 24 -2.67 -2.91 -9.65
CA HIS A 24 -3.50 -3.84 -10.40
C HIS A 24 -4.95 -3.37 -10.32
N GLY A 25 -5.66 -3.41 -11.43
CA GLY A 25 -7.07 -3.00 -11.43
C GLY A 25 -7.44 -2.01 -12.51
N GLY A 26 -6.54 -1.80 -13.48
CA GLY A 26 -6.83 -0.99 -14.64
C GLY A 26 -6.61 0.50 -14.45
N GLN A 27 -6.90 1.27 -15.50
CA GLN A 27 -6.57 2.68 -15.55
C GLN A 27 -7.30 3.53 -14.53
N MET A 28 -8.58 3.26 -14.29
CA MET A 28 -9.34 4.06 -13.34
C MET A 28 -8.81 3.92 -11.92
N VAL A 29 -8.49 2.70 -11.54
CA VAL A 29 -7.93 2.44 -10.20
C VAL A 29 -6.55 3.09 -10.09
N THR A 30 -5.72 2.90 -11.12
CA THR A 30 -4.37 3.46 -11.14
C THR A 30 -4.40 4.98 -11.03
N LYS A 31 -5.28 5.62 -11.79
CA LYS A 31 -5.41 7.07 -11.74
C LYS A 31 -5.90 7.56 -10.38
N ARG A 32 -6.89 6.87 -9.83
CA ARG A 32 -7.44 7.24 -8.53
C ARG A 32 -6.38 7.15 -7.43
N LEU A 33 -5.58 6.09 -7.46
CA LEU A 33 -4.52 5.96 -6.48
C LEU A 33 -3.40 6.96 -6.73
N ALA A 34 -3.09 7.26 -7.98
CA ALA A 34 -2.10 8.30 -8.31
C ALA A 34 -2.51 9.65 -7.78
N ASP A 35 -3.80 9.98 -7.85
CA ASP A 35 -4.33 11.23 -7.31
C ASP A 35 -4.12 11.32 -5.80
N LEU A 36 -4.00 10.19 -5.13
CA LEU A 36 -3.71 10.12 -3.70
C LEU A 36 -2.20 10.08 -3.42
N GLY A 37 -1.38 10.15 -4.45
CA GLY A 37 0.07 10.07 -4.30
C GLY A 37 0.62 8.66 -4.28
N LEU A 38 -0.20 7.67 -4.63
CA LEU A 38 0.20 6.27 -4.60
C LEU A 38 0.56 5.79 -6.00
N THR A 39 1.83 5.92 -6.34
CA THR A 39 2.38 5.53 -7.63
C THR A 39 3.54 4.55 -7.41
N PRO A 40 3.97 3.84 -8.48
CA PRO A 40 5.15 2.98 -8.36
C PRO A 40 6.35 3.75 -7.79
N GLU A 41 7.15 3.07 -7.02
CA GLU A 41 8.34 3.59 -6.34
C GLU A 41 8.05 4.51 -5.15
N THR A 42 6.80 4.72 -4.80
CA THR A 42 6.44 5.49 -3.62
C THR A 42 6.62 4.62 -2.38
N LYS A 43 7.29 5.15 -1.37
CA LYS A 43 7.47 4.46 -0.09
C LYS A 43 6.26 4.69 0.78
N ILE A 44 5.76 3.63 1.38
CA ILE A 44 4.62 3.70 2.28
C ILE A 44 4.87 2.82 3.50
N LYS A 45 4.19 3.13 4.58
CA LYS A 45 4.26 2.37 5.81
C LYS A 45 2.86 2.04 6.29
N VAL A 46 2.62 0.79 6.62
CA VAL A 46 1.32 0.41 7.20
C VAL A 46 1.32 0.82 8.66
N LEU A 47 0.38 1.67 9.05
CA LEU A 47 0.25 2.13 10.42
C LEU A 47 -0.71 1.26 11.21
N ARG A 48 -1.82 0.88 10.59
CA ARG A 48 -2.85 0.16 11.29
C ARG A 48 -3.76 -0.58 10.31
N ARG A 49 -4.26 -1.72 10.75
CA ARG A 49 -5.26 -2.48 10.02
C ARG A 49 -6.50 -2.57 10.91
N ALA A 50 -7.62 -2.06 10.43
CA ALA A 50 -8.85 -2.16 11.19
C ALA A 50 -9.33 -3.62 11.20
N PRO A 51 -9.95 -4.06 12.30
CA PRO A 51 -10.46 -5.43 12.39
C PRO A 51 -11.67 -5.63 11.49
N PHE A 52 -12.08 -6.90 11.33
CA PHE A 52 -13.29 -7.28 10.60
C PHE A 52 -13.33 -6.76 9.17
N TRP A 53 -12.21 -6.98 8.44
CA TRP A 53 -12.11 -6.60 7.03
C TRP A 53 -12.21 -5.09 6.80
N GLY A 54 -11.88 -4.31 7.82
CA GLY A 54 -11.94 -2.87 7.74
C GLY A 54 -10.79 -2.28 6.93
N PRO A 55 -10.75 -0.95 6.84
CA PRO A 55 -9.74 -0.25 6.05
C PRO A 55 -8.34 -0.37 6.63
N ILE A 56 -7.36 -0.01 5.81
CA ILE A 56 -5.96 -0.01 6.19
C ILE A 56 -5.48 1.44 6.24
N GLU A 57 -4.84 1.80 7.34
CA GLU A 57 -4.27 3.13 7.50
C GLU A 57 -2.78 3.06 7.18
N ILE A 58 -2.36 3.93 6.27
CA ILE A 58 -0.97 3.98 5.84
C ILE A 58 -0.41 5.38 5.99
N GLU A 59 0.91 5.46 6.00
CA GLU A 59 1.62 6.73 5.97
C GLU A 59 2.34 6.84 4.63
N VAL A 60 2.15 7.96 3.97
CA VAL A 60 2.84 8.29 2.73
C VAL A 60 3.27 9.74 2.78
N ARG A 61 4.58 9.98 2.60
CA ARG A 61 5.15 11.33 2.62
C ARG A 61 4.76 12.13 3.87
N GLY A 62 4.75 11.46 5.01
CA GLY A 62 4.44 12.11 6.28
C GLY A 62 2.97 12.33 6.56
N SER A 63 2.08 11.90 5.67
CA SER A 63 0.64 12.04 5.86
C SER A 63 -0.03 10.71 6.02
N LYS A 64 -1.09 10.68 6.80
CA LYS A 64 -1.90 9.47 6.96
C LYS A 64 -2.95 9.39 5.86
N LEU A 65 -3.16 8.19 5.38
CA LEU A 65 -4.17 7.92 4.38
C LEU A 65 -4.87 6.62 4.74
N VAL A 66 -6.19 6.62 4.63
CA VAL A 66 -6.99 5.43 4.90
C VAL A 66 -7.49 4.86 3.59
N LEU A 67 -7.16 3.60 3.34
CA LEU A 67 -7.56 2.92 2.13
C LEU A 67 -8.56 1.82 2.44
N GLY A 68 -9.64 1.78 1.67
CA GLY A 68 -10.56 0.68 1.74
C GLY A 68 -9.88 -0.62 1.32
N ARG A 69 -10.41 -1.72 1.79
CA ARG A 69 -9.84 -3.04 1.53
C ARG A 69 -9.74 -3.37 0.04
N GLY A 70 -10.73 -2.93 -0.75
CA GLY A 70 -10.72 -3.18 -2.18
C GLY A 70 -9.53 -2.54 -2.88
N LEU A 71 -9.22 -1.29 -2.55
CA LEU A 71 -8.07 -0.61 -3.13
C LEU A 71 -6.76 -1.21 -2.63
N ALA A 72 -6.69 -1.51 -1.34
CA ALA A 72 -5.47 -2.09 -0.76
C ALA A 72 -5.13 -3.45 -1.37
N SER A 73 -6.12 -4.19 -1.83
CA SER A 73 -5.89 -5.49 -2.46
C SER A 73 -5.33 -5.38 -3.88
N LYS A 74 -5.27 -4.16 -4.43
CA LYS A 74 -4.81 -3.93 -5.80
C LYS A 74 -3.42 -3.29 -5.86
N ILE A 75 -2.80 -3.05 -4.73
CA ILE A 75 -1.48 -2.42 -4.66
C ILE A 75 -0.44 -3.47 -4.32
N LEU A 76 0.44 -3.75 -5.28
CA LEU A 76 1.54 -4.67 -5.08
C LEU A 76 2.73 -3.88 -4.55
N VAL A 77 3.29 -4.33 -3.44
CA VAL A 77 4.40 -3.65 -2.80
C VAL A 77 5.56 -4.61 -2.60
N LYS A 78 6.74 -4.03 -2.44
CA LYS A 78 7.93 -4.74 -2.03
C LYS A 78 8.23 -4.35 -0.60
N ARG A 79 8.32 -5.34 0.29
CA ARG A 79 8.71 -5.07 1.67
C ARG A 79 10.15 -5.48 1.86
N TYR A 80 10.84 -4.78 2.74
CA TYR A 80 12.23 -5.04 3.04
C TYR A 80 12.34 -5.78 4.38
N GLU A 81 13.17 -6.78 4.39
CA GLU A 81 13.43 -7.56 5.59
C GLU A 81 14.62 -7.02 6.35
#